data_1c919bd555a5320588b374766025225f
#
_entry.id   1c919bd555a5320588b374766025225f
#
_cell.length_a   1.000
_cell.length_b   1.000
_cell.length_c   1.000
_cell.angle_alpha   90.00
_cell.angle_beta   90.00
_cell.angle_gamma   90.00
#
_symmetry.space_group_name_H-M   'P 1'
#
loop_
_entity.id
_entity.type
_entity.pdbx_description
1 polymer ?
#
loop_
_entity_poly.entity_id
_entity_poly.type
_entity_poly.pdbx_seq_one_letter_code
_entity_poly.pdbx_strand_id
1 'polypeptide(L)'
;MIHFSHGNGFPTETYHQVIKGLRKRAGLEVGYISCLGHNPTYPVIDSWSHLVDEVIEYVENTYKEPVIGIGHSLGGVISYAAGLKRPDLFKAVLLLDSPLYSTWKLKSIAIIKALGLVDYVTPARVTRYRRITWPSHEAAMQHFANKRVFRYFTEKCLRDYVYLGTIPTGNKSEVTLRFNRMIEWQIYKTLPHVKMDRLSKVPCGLVYGQY
;
A
#
# COMPACT_ATOMS: atom_id res chain seq x y z
N MET A 1 -3.55 -15.14 -13.11
CA MET A 1 -3.36 -14.78 -11.69
C MET A 1 -3.29 -13.26 -11.54
N ILE A 2 -3.74 -12.72 -10.41
CA ILE A 2 -3.57 -11.32 -10.00
C ILE A 2 -2.61 -11.28 -8.82
N HIS A 3 -1.66 -10.32 -8.82
CA HIS A 3 -0.91 -9.92 -7.63
C HIS A 3 -1.44 -8.57 -7.14
N PHE A 4 -1.91 -8.51 -5.89
CA PHE A 4 -2.46 -7.29 -5.31
C PHE A 4 -1.48 -6.67 -4.30
N SER A 5 -1.15 -5.39 -4.46
CA SER A 5 -0.28 -4.60 -3.58
C SER A 5 -1.09 -3.53 -2.85
N HIS A 6 -1.01 -3.53 -1.53
CA HIS A 6 -1.80 -2.66 -0.65
C HIS A 6 -1.28 -1.21 -0.56
N GLY A 7 -2.11 -0.30 -0.06
CA GLY A 7 -1.73 1.07 0.30
C GLY A 7 -1.01 1.15 1.66
N ASN A 8 -0.24 2.21 1.87
CA ASN A 8 0.51 2.42 3.11
C ASN A 8 -0.40 2.44 4.34
N GLY A 9 -0.09 1.65 5.36
CA GLY A 9 -0.88 1.55 6.59
C GLY A 9 -2.14 0.68 6.51
N PHE A 10 -2.35 -0.04 5.39
CA PHE A 10 -3.50 -0.91 5.14
C PHE A 10 -3.01 -2.32 4.80
N PRO A 11 -2.89 -3.25 5.78
CA PRO A 11 -2.59 -4.65 5.47
C PRO A 11 -3.49 -5.20 4.37
N THR A 12 -2.98 -6.06 3.50
CA THR A 12 -3.74 -6.51 2.32
C THR A 12 -5.05 -7.19 2.68
N GLU A 13 -5.13 -7.86 3.80
CA GLU A 13 -6.36 -8.50 4.30
C GLU A 13 -7.51 -7.50 4.45
N THR A 14 -7.20 -6.22 4.74
CA THR A 14 -8.23 -5.16 4.88
C THR A 14 -8.94 -4.83 3.57
N TYR A 15 -8.38 -5.25 2.43
CA TYR A 15 -9.00 -5.15 1.10
C TYR A 15 -9.91 -6.33 0.79
N HIS A 16 -10.39 -7.06 1.81
CA HIS A 16 -11.19 -8.27 1.62
C HIS A 16 -12.33 -8.12 0.60
N GLN A 17 -13.09 -7.00 0.65
CA GLN A 17 -14.19 -6.78 -0.30
C GLN A 17 -13.70 -6.58 -1.73
N VAL A 18 -12.58 -5.88 -1.91
CA VAL A 18 -11.95 -5.65 -3.22
C VAL A 18 -11.45 -6.97 -3.79
N ILE A 19 -10.68 -7.72 -3.00
CA ILE A 19 -10.11 -9.02 -3.40
C ILE A 19 -11.22 -10.02 -3.74
N LYS A 20 -12.27 -10.09 -2.92
CA LYS A 20 -13.45 -10.92 -3.18
C LYS A 20 -14.15 -10.53 -4.49
N GLY A 21 -14.28 -9.22 -4.73
CA GLY A 21 -14.86 -8.67 -5.96
C GLY A 21 -14.02 -9.03 -7.20
N LEU A 22 -12.69 -8.90 -7.11
CA LEU A 22 -11.77 -9.27 -8.18
C LEU A 22 -11.85 -10.77 -8.51
N ARG A 23 -11.77 -11.65 -7.50
CA ARG A 23 -11.91 -13.09 -7.70
C ARG A 23 -13.21 -13.44 -8.39
N LYS A 24 -14.33 -12.87 -7.90
CA LYS A 24 -15.67 -13.18 -8.45
C LYS A 24 -15.84 -12.69 -9.88
N ARG A 25 -15.34 -11.50 -10.23
CA ARG A 25 -15.59 -10.88 -11.54
C ARG A 25 -14.58 -11.27 -12.60
N ALA A 26 -13.32 -11.41 -12.22
CA ALA A 26 -12.27 -11.80 -13.17
C ALA A 26 -12.12 -13.32 -13.31
N GLY A 27 -12.65 -14.12 -12.38
CA GLY A 27 -12.43 -15.57 -12.35
C GLY A 27 -10.96 -15.94 -12.12
N LEU A 28 -10.17 -15.03 -11.52
CA LEU A 28 -8.75 -15.20 -11.31
C LEU A 28 -8.41 -15.22 -9.81
N GLU A 29 -7.47 -16.09 -9.45
CA GLU A 29 -6.92 -16.08 -8.11
C GLU A 29 -6.10 -14.80 -7.85
N VAL A 30 -6.18 -14.31 -6.60
CA VAL A 30 -5.49 -13.10 -6.15
C VAL A 30 -4.55 -13.48 -5.03
N GLY A 31 -3.25 -13.34 -5.28
CA GLY A 31 -2.20 -13.47 -4.27
C GLY A 31 -1.66 -12.09 -3.87
N TYR A 32 -0.99 -12.02 -2.72
CA TYR A 32 -0.51 -10.76 -2.15
C TYR A 32 0.51 -10.95 -1.04
N ILE A 33 1.28 -9.91 -0.77
CA ILE A 33 2.07 -9.77 0.46
C ILE A 33 1.17 -9.09 1.51
N SER A 34 1.10 -9.65 2.73
CA SER A 34 0.25 -9.13 3.82
C SER A 34 0.60 -7.68 4.19
N CYS A 35 1.87 -7.42 4.48
CA CYS A 35 2.37 -6.11 4.88
C CYS A 35 3.71 -5.83 4.20
N LEU A 36 3.72 -5.06 3.12
CA LEU A 36 4.93 -4.61 2.44
C LEU A 36 5.85 -3.84 3.40
N GLY A 37 7.17 -4.09 3.30
CA GLY A 37 8.18 -3.43 4.10
C GLY A 37 8.32 -3.99 5.52
N HIS A 38 7.59 -5.06 5.88
CA HIS A 38 7.73 -5.74 7.17
C HIS A 38 8.73 -6.90 7.12
N ASN A 39 9.14 -7.31 5.94
CA ASN A 39 10.19 -8.28 5.76
C ASN A 39 11.56 -7.62 6.03
N PRO A 40 12.34 -8.09 7.03
CA PRO A 40 13.63 -7.49 7.34
C PRO A 40 14.66 -7.59 6.21
N THR A 41 14.48 -8.50 5.27
CA THR A 41 15.31 -8.59 4.05
C THR A 41 15.10 -7.41 3.12
N TYR A 42 13.91 -6.79 3.18
CA TYR A 42 13.52 -5.63 2.35
C TYR A 42 13.15 -4.42 3.21
N PRO A 43 14.09 -3.86 4.01
CA PRO A 43 13.80 -2.71 4.84
C PRO A 43 13.39 -1.51 3.97
N VAL A 44 12.54 -0.65 4.53
CA VAL A 44 12.12 0.58 3.84
C VAL A 44 13.31 1.53 3.72
N ILE A 45 13.79 1.72 2.51
CA ILE A 45 14.86 2.67 2.17
C ILE A 45 14.34 3.73 1.20
N ASP A 46 15.19 4.70 0.90
CA ASP A 46 14.83 5.80 0.00
C ASP A 46 14.38 5.28 -1.37
N SER A 47 13.38 5.97 -1.94
CA SER A 47 12.77 5.63 -3.25
C SER A 47 12.06 4.27 -3.31
N TRP A 48 11.81 3.61 -2.18
CA TRP A 48 11.06 2.34 -2.08
C TRP A 48 11.63 1.17 -2.92
N SER A 49 12.91 1.22 -3.29
CA SER A 49 13.50 0.21 -4.17
C SER A 49 13.40 -1.20 -3.60
N HIS A 50 13.63 -1.37 -2.29
CA HIS A 50 13.50 -2.67 -1.65
C HIS A 50 12.06 -3.18 -1.62
N LEU A 51 11.06 -2.30 -1.49
CA LEU A 51 9.65 -2.71 -1.58
C LEU A 51 9.30 -3.21 -3.00
N VAL A 52 9.93 -2.60 -4.01
CA VAL A 52 9.81 -3.08 -5.41
C VAL A 52 10.44 -4.45 -5.57
N ASP A 53 11.63 -4.65 -4.98
CA ASP A 53 12.35 -5.94 -5.02
C ASP A 53 11.59 -7.03 -4.26
N GLU A 54 10.98 -6.72 -3.12
CA GLU A 54 10.11 -7.62 -2.35
C GLU A 54 8.93 -8.13 -3.21
N VAL A 55 8.28 -7.22 -3.97
CA VAL A 55 7.19 -7.61 -4.87
C VAL A 55 7.70 -8.46 -6.04
N ILE A 56 8.83 -8.09 -6.64
CA ILE A 56 9.43 -8.85 -7.75
C ILE A 56 9.75 -10.26 -7.31
N GLU A 57 10.46 -10.43 -6.19
CA GLU A 57 10.83 -11.75 -5.66
C GLU A 57 9.59 -12.58 -5.31
N TYR A 58 8.59 -11.96 -4.67
CA TYR A 58 7.34 -12.66 -4.36
C TYR A 58 6.65 -13.16 -5.63
N VAL A 59 6.53 -12.31 -6.65
CA VAL A 59 5.87 -12.67 -7.92
C VAL A 59 6.63 -13.78 -8.63
N GLU A 60 7.96 -13.66 -8.73
CA GLU A 60 8.83 -14.64 -9.39
C GLU A 60 8.78 -16.02 -8.71
N ASN A 61 8.79 -16.04 -7.37
CA ASN A 61 8.80 -17.29 -6.61
C ASN A 61 7.42 -17.93 -6.44
N THR A 62 6.34 -17.14 -6.57
CA THR A 62 4.97 -17.64 -6.30
C THR A 62 4.25 -18.07 -7.56
N TYR A 63 4.48 -17.39 -8.69
CA TYR A 63 3.69 -17.62 -9.90
C TYR A 63 4.53 -18.21 -11.03
N LYS A 64 3.95 -19.18 -11.74
CA LYS A 64 4.59 -19.83 -12.90
C LYS A 64 4.47 -19.02 -14.19
N GLU A 65 3.56 -18.06 -14.23
CA GLU A 65 3.26 -17.21 -15.39
C GLU A 65 3.20 -15.73 -15.01
N PRO A 66 3.44 -14.82 -15.96
CA PRO A 66 3.26 -13.41 -15.72
C PRO A 66 1.88 -13.08 -15.17
N VAL A 67 1.81 -12.13 -14.21
CA VAL A 67 0.59 -11.78 -13.50
C VAL A 67 0.01 -10.44 -13.98
N ILE A 68 -1.25 -10.16 -13.59
CA ILE A 68 -1.78 -8.81 -13.60
C ILE A 68 -1.47 -8.18 -12.24
N GLY A 69 -0.60 -7.16 -12.22
CA GLY A 69 -0.32 -6.38 -11.01
C GLY A 69 -1.44 -5.38 -10.76
N ILE A 70 -2.09 -5.43 -9.61
CA ILE A 70 -3.08 -4.41 -9.18
C ILE A 70 -2.59 -3.82 -7.88
N GLY A 71 -2.50 -2.49 -7.79
CA GLY A 71 -2.04 -1.85 -6.56
C GLY A 71 -2.80 -0.59 -6.23
N HIS A 72 -3.06 -0.37 -4.93
CA HIS A 72 -3.68 0.85 -4.43
C HIS A 72 -2.63 1.79 -3.86
N SER A 73 -2.70 3.09 -4.21
CA SER A 73 -1.83 4.12 -3.66
C SER A 73 -0.34 3.74 -3.75
N LEU A 74 0.37 3.53 -2.63
CA LEU A 74 1.73 2.97 -2.55
C LEU A 74 1.89 1.73 -3.43
N GLY A 75 0.99 0.76 -3.27
CA GLY A 75 1.06 -0.52 -3.97
C GLY A 75 0.98 -0.40 -5.48
N GLY A 76 0.23 0.59 -6.01
CA GLY A 76 0.18 0.85 -7.44
C GLY A 76 1.50 1.40 -7.98
N VAL A 77 2.15 2.30 -7.23
CA VAL A 77 3.49 2.81 -7.57
C VAL A 77 4.52 1.69 -7.58
N ILE A 78 4.50 0.82 -6.56
CA ILE A 78 5.43 -0.31 -6.45
C ILE A 78 5.18 -1.33 -7.57
N SER A 79 3.92 -1.69 -7.85
CA SER A 79 3.59 -2.62 -8.94
C SER A 79 4.00 -2.06 -10.30
N TYR A 80 3.84 -0.76 -10.53
CA TYR A 80 4.31 -0.11 -11.75
C TYR A 80 5.83 -0.15 -11.87
N ALA A 81 6.55 0.19 -10.80
CA ALA A 81 8.01 0.15 -10.79
C ALA A 81 8.54 -1.29 -10.97
N ALA A 82 7.87 -2.30 -10.40
CA ALA A 82 8.18 -3.71 -10.61
C ALA A 82 8.00 -4.12 -12.08
N GLY A 83 6.90 -3.70 -12.71
CA GLY A 83 6.64 -3.93 -14.14
C GLY A 83 7.66 -3.22 -15.07
N LEU A 84 8.18 -2.05 -14.68
CA LEU A 84 9.27 -1.39 -15.40
C LEU A 84 10.59 -2.15 -15.28
N LYS A 85 10.89 -2.71 -14.09
CA LYS A 85 12.13 -3.41 -13.79
C LYS A 85 12.16 -4.83 -14.35
N ARG A 86 11.01 -5.54 -14.26
CA ARG A 86 10.82 -6.93 -14.69
C ARG A 86 9.53 -7.08 -15.52
N PRO A 87 9.53 -6.53 -16.76
CA PRO A 87 8.35 -6.59 -17.63
C PRO A 87 7.94 -8.01 -18.01
N ASP A 88 8.85 -8.97 -17.90
CA ASP A 88 8.62 -10.39 -18.12
C ASP A 88 7.67 -11.03 -17.08
N LEU A 89 7.57 -10.45 -15.88
CA LEU A 89 6.73 -10.97 -14.80
C LEU A 89 5.29 -10.40 -14.80
N PHE A 90 4.99 -9.43 -15.66
CA PHE A 90 3.70 -8.74 -15.63
C PHE A 90 3.03 -8.73 -17.00
N LYS A 91 1.77 -9.20 -17.08
CA LYS A 91 0.90 -9.07 -18.27
C LYS A 91 0.31 -7.66 -18.41
N ALA A 92 0.00 -7.04 -17.28
CA ALA A 92 -0.52 -5.67 -17.18
C ALA A 92 -0.35 -5.14 -15.75
N VAL A 93 -0.40 -3.81 -15.57
CA VAL A 93 -0.42 -3.17 -14.26
C VAL A 93 -1.60 -2.21 -14.17
N LEU A 94 -2.42 -2.33 -13.12
CA LEU A 94 -3.52 -1.43 -12.82
C LEU A 94 -3.25 -0.67 -11.52
N LEU A 95 -3.20 0.65 -11.63
CA LEU A 95 -2.98 1.56 -10.52
C LEU A 95 -4.34 2.10 -10.03
N LEU A 96 -4.65 1.88 -8.75
CA LEU A 96 -5.86 2.37 -8.11
C LEU A 96 -5.51 3.55 -7.21
N ASP A 97 -5.97 4.74 -7.55
CA ASP A 97 -5.75 5.99 -6.82
C ASP A 97 -4.29 6.20 -6.39
N SER A 98 -3.37 5.90 -7.31
CA SER A 98 -1.93 5.95 -7.04
C SER A 98 -1.33 7.27 -7.49
N PRO A 99 -0.48 7.91 -6.67
CA PRO A 99 0.12 9.18 -7.02
C PRO A 99 1.17 9.01 -8.12
N LEU A 100 0.84 9.46 -9.32
CA LEU A 100 1.81 9.65 -10.41
C LEU A 100 2.31 11.09 -10.36
N TYR A 101 3.58 11.26 -10.07
CA TYR A 101 4.19 12.58 -9.94
C TYR A 101 4.83 13.03 -11.25
N SER A 102 4.49 14.25 -11.71
CA SER A 102 5.21 14.91 -12.78
C SER A 102 6.66 15.21 -12.38
N THR A 103 7.54 15.39 -13.35
CA THR A 103 8.96 15.70 -13.12
C THR A 103 9.17 16.91 -12.19
N TRP A 104 8.33 17.94 -12.29
CA TRP A 104 8.38 19.09 -11.40
C TRP A 104 8.04 18.75 -9.96
N LYS A 105 7.02 17.92 -9.75
CA LYS A 105 6.61 17.48 -8.42
C LYS A 105 7.66 16.58 -7.78
N LEU A 106 8.36 15.76 -8.56
CA LEU A 106 9.48 14.95 -8.09
C LEU A 106 10.67 15.82 -7.64
N LYS A 107 11.00 16.89 -8.40
CA LYS A 107 12.02 17.86 -7.99
C LYS A 107 11.63 18.57 -6.69
N SER A 108 10.37 18.97 -6.55
CA SER A 108 9.87 19.58 -5.31
C SER A 108 9.98 18.61 -4.11
N ILE A 109 9.64 17.33 -4.30
CA ILE A 109 9.79 16.30 -3.26
C ILE A 109 11.27 16.14 -2.88
N ALA A 110 12.19 16.12 -3.83
CA ALA A 110 13.63 16.03 -3.57
C ALA A 110 14.13 17.23 -2.71
N ILE A 111 13.70 18.44 -3.02
CA ILE A 111 14.02 19.65 -2.24
C ILE A 111 13.43 19.54 -0.83
N ILE A 112 12.16 19.17 -0.70
CA ILE A 112 11.48 19.00 0.59
C ILE A 112 12.22 17.96 1.46
N LYS A 113 12.68 16.86 0.85
CA LYS A 113 13.50 15.85 1.53
C LYS A 113 14.84 16.39 1.98
N ALA A 114 15.55 17.11 1.11
CA ALA A 114 16.84 17.71 1.44
C ALA A 114 16.74 18.72 2.60
N LEU A 115 15.62 19.45 2.69
CA LEU A 115 15.32 20.40 3.78
C LEU A 115 14.75 19.73 5.05
N GLY A 116 14.54 18.42 5.07
CA GLY A 116 13.97 17.71 6.22
C GLY A 116 12.48 18.00 6.48
N LEU A 117 11.77 18.60 5.53
CA LEU A 117 10.39 19.08 5.69
C LEU A 117 9.31 18.03 5.36
N VAL A 118 9.69 16.78 5.08
CA VAL A 118 8.74 15.71 4.66
C VAL A 118 7.64 15.49 5.71
N ASP A 119 7.97 15.56 7.00
CA ASP A 119 6.99 15.36 8.09
C ASP A 119 5.89 16.43 8.10
N TYR A 120 6.14 17.60 7.52
CA TYR A 120 5.17 18.72 7.49
C TYR A 120 4.28 18.72 6.25
N VAL A 121 4.74 18.11 5.14
CA VAL A 121 4.02 18.13 3.85
C VAL A 121 3.37 16.78 3.53
N THR A 122 3.62 15.75 4.35
CA THR A 122 3.04 14.42 4.22
C THR A 122 2.34 14.00 5.52
N PRO A 123 1.54 12.92 5.50
CA PRO A 123 0.99 12.35 6.73
C PRO A 123 2.03 11.78 7.71
N ALA A 124 3.32 11.82 7.41
CA ALA A 124 4.38 11.21 8.21
C ALA A 124 4.32 11.60 9.70
N ARG A 125 4.18 12.91 9.99
CA ARG A 125 4.10 13.40 11.37
C ARG A 125 2.91 12.81 12.14
N VAL A 126 1.73 12.80 11.52
CA VAL A 126 0.51 12.25 12.15
C VAL A 126 0.66 10.74 12.35
N THR A 127 1.22 10.04 11.37
CA THR A 127 1.46 8.60 11.43
C THR A 127 2.39 8.23 12.57
N ARG A 128 3.49 8.97 12.77
CA ARG A 128 4.47 8.70 13.82
C ARG A 128 3.86 8.68 15.23
N TYR A 129 2.87 9.52 15.48
CA TYR A 129 2.28 9.71 16.81
C TYR A 129 0.84 9.19 16.92
N ARG A 130 0.30 8.56 15.88
CA ARG A 130 -1.07 8.05 15.92
C ARG A 130 -1.23 6.95 16.97
N ARG A 131 -2.44 6.87 17.50
CA ARG A 131 -2.85 5.76 18.37
C ARG A 131 -2.76 4.44 17.60
N ILE A 132 -2.24 3.40 18.27
CA ILE A 132 -2.08 2.06 17.68
C ILE A 132 -2.79 0.96 18.47
N THR A 133 -3.27 1.25 19.67
CA THR A 133 -3.85 0.24 20.58
C THR A 133 -5.22 0.70 21.09
N TRP A 134 -6.16 -0.23 21.18
CA TRP A 134 -7.54 -0.01 21.67
C TRP A 134 -7.95 -1.15 22.61
N PRO A 135 -8.81 -0.87 23.63
CA PRO A 135 -9.26 -1.87 24.59
C PRO A 135 -10.12 -2.97 23.95
N SER A 136 -10.68 -2.75 22.74
CA SER A 136 -11.42 -3.75 21.99
C SER A 136 -11.55 -3.36 20.52
N HIS A 137 -12.04 -4.27 19.68
CA HIS A 137 -12.37 -3.98 18.29
C HIS A 137 -13.48 -2.93 18.17
N GLU A 138 -14.47 -2.92 19.08
CA GLU A 138 -15.56 -1.95 19.10
C GLU A 138 -15.01 -0.53 19.35
N ALA A 139 -14.08 -0.38 20.28
CA ALA A 139 -13.41 0.90 20.54
C ALA A 139 -12.56 1.35 19.34
N ALA A 140 -11.92 0.41 18.64
CA ALA A 140 -11.22 0.70 17.39
C ALA A 140 -12.19 1.12 16.27
N MET A 141 -13.34 0.43 16.13
CA MET A 141 -14.41 0.79 15.17
C MET A 141 -14.88 2.23 15.38
N GLN A 142 -15.22 2.60 16.61
CA GLN A 142 -15.65 3.96 16.96
C GLN A 142 -14.56 4.99 16.65
N HIS A 143 -13.28 4.67 16.95
CA HIS A 143 -12.17 5.55 16.66
C HIS A 143 -12.01 5.80 15.16
N PHE A 144 -12.03 4.74 14.34
CA PHE A 144 -11.81 4.86 12.90
C PHE A 144 -13.01 5.43 12.15
N ALA A 145 -14.24 5.15 12.57
CA ALA A 145 -15.46 5.73 12.00
C ALA A 145 -15.44 7.27 12.00
N ASN A 146 -14.79 7.87 13.01
CA ASN A 146 -14.67 9.33 13.14
C ASN A 146 -13.48 9.94 12.34
N LYS A 147 -12.70 9.14 11.61
CA LYS A 147 -11.57 9.66 10.84
C LYS A 147 -11.98 9.98 9.41
N ARG A 148 -11.53 11.14 8.91
CA ARG A 148 -11.85 11.63 7.56
C ARG A 148 -11.55 10.62 6.45
N VAL A 149 -10.47 9.83 6.57
CA VAL A 149 -10.05 8.85 5.56
C VAL A 149 -11.06 7.71 5.41
N PHE A 150 -11.87 7.41 6.45
CA PHE A 150 -12.87 6.35 6.43
C PHE A 150 -14.29 6.83 6.16
N ARG A 151 -14.52 8.15 5.99
CA ARG A 151 -15.90 8.71 5.88
C ARG A 151 -16.73 8.14 4.73
N TYR A 152 -16.07 7.62 3.69
CA TYR A 152 -16.74 7.02 2.52
C TYR A 152 -16.67 5.49 2.53
N PHE A 153 -16.08 4.89 3.57
CA PHE A 153 -16.10 3.45 3.68
C PHE A 153 -17.50 2.97 4.00
N THR A 154 -17.93 1.89 3.35
CA THR A 154 -19.09 1.14 3.82
C THR A 154 -18.76 0.57 5.20
N GLU A 155 -19.79 0.33 6.02
CA GLU A 155 -19.62 -0.31 7.33
C GLU A 155 -18.81 -1.61 7.23
N LYS A 156 -19.06 -2.41 6.18
CA LYS A 156 -18.39 -3.65 5.92
C LYS A 156 -16.88 -3.46 5.64
N CYS A 157 -16.52 -2.46 4.84
CA CYS A 157 -15.12 -2.15 4.58
C CYS A 157 -14.40 -1.62 5.83
N LEU A 158 -15.07 -0.79 6.63
CA LEU A 158 -14.53 -0.32 7.90
C LEU A 158 -14.33 -1.48 8.88
N ARG A 159 -15.30 -2.38 8.96
CA ARG A 159 -15.20 -3.60 9.78
C ARG A 159 -14.00 -4.46 9.35
N ASP A 160 -13.85 -4.70 8.03
CA ASP A 160 -12.71 -5.45 7.51
C ASP A 160 -11.38 -4.74 7.87
N TYR A 161 -11.31 -3.41 7.76
CA TYR A 161 -10.12 -2.65 8.17
C TYR A 161 -9.77 -2.87 9.63
N VAL A 162 -10.76 -2.82 10.52
CA VAL A 162 -10.53 -2.98 11.96
C VAL A 162 -10.20 -4.42 12.32
N TYR A 163 -11.02 -5.38 11.92
CA TYR A 163 -10.88 -6.77 12.38
C TYR A 163 -9.73 -7.52 11.71
N LEU A 164 -9.37 -7.16 10.46
CA LEU A 164 -8.27 -7.78 9.73
C LEU A 164 -6.97 -6.94 9.80
N GLY A 165 -7.10 -5.65 10.13
CA GLY A 165 -5.98 -4.72 10.26
C GLY A 165 -5.44 -4.57 11.68
N THR A 166 -6.03 -5.26 12.67
CA THR A 166 -5.52 -5.32 14.04
C THR A 166 -5.24 -6.76 14.47
N ILE A 167 -4.43 -6.89 15.52
CA ILE A 167 -4.08 -8.17 16.15
C ILE A 167 -4.22 -8.06 17.68
N PRO A 168 -4.51 -9.15 18.41
CA PRO A 168 -4.51 -9.16 19.87
C PRO A 168 -3.14 -8.81 20.46
N THR A 169 -3.10 -8.12 21.61
CA THR A 169 -1.86 -7.73 22.31
C THR A 169 -1.47 -8.71 23.42
N GLY A 170 -2.26 -9.75 23.69
CA GLY A 170 -2.06 -10.65 24.83
C GLY A 170 -3.03 -10.36 26.00
N ASN A 171 -3.59 -9.15 26.12
CA ASN A 171 -4.71 -8.86 27.00
C ASN A 171 -6.02 -9.26 26.30
N LYS A 172 -6.90 -9.98 26.98
CA LYS A 172 -8.08 -10.68 26.38
C LYS A 172 -8.92 -9.93 25.34
N SER A 173 -9.03 -8.62 25.43
CA SER A 173 -9.83 -7.82 24.48
C SER A 173 -9.02 -6.73 23.76
N GLU A 174 -7.81 -6.42 24.23
CA GLU A 174 -7.00 -5.34 23.68
C GLU A 174 -6.43 -5.70 22.31
N VAL A 175 -6.50 -4.77 21.39
CA VAL A 175 -6.02 -4.94 20.01
C VAL A 175 -5.06 -3.83 19.61
N THR A 176 -4.07 -4.17 18.79
CA THR A 176 -3.09 -3.22 18.21
C THR A 176 -3.09 -3.32 16.70
N LEU A 177 -2.60 -2.27 16.03
CA LEU A 177 -2.42 -2.31 14.58
C LEU A 177 -1.47 -3.44 14.16
N ARG A 178 -1.88 -4.20 13.16
CA ARG A 178 -1.02 -5.18 12.48
C ARG A 178 0.11 -4.48 11.73
N PHE A 179 -0.21 -3.39 11.02
CA PHE A 179 0.78 -2.60 10.30
C PHE A 179 1.60 -1.74 11.26
N ASN A 180 2.92 -1.94 11.28
CA ASN A 180 3.82 -1.20 12.15
C ASN A 180 3.84 0.30 11.77
N ARG A 181 3.45 1.18 12.69
CA ARG A 181 3.38 2.63 12.45
C ARG A 181 4.74 3.25 12.10
N MET A 182 5.85 2.66 12.55
CA MET A 182 7.19 3.19 12.22
C MET A 182 7.57 2.85 10.78
N ILE A 183 7.18 1.68 10.29
CA ILE A 183 7.32 1.32 8.87
C ILE A 183 6.44 2.23 8.02
N GLU A 184 5.17 2.44 8.42
CA GLU A 184 4.28 3.37 7.73
C GLU A 184 4.86 4.79 7.67
N TRP A 185 5.41 5.28 8.77
CA TRP A 185 6.09 6.58 8.83
C TRP A 185 7.30 6.62 7.90
N GLN A 186 8.17 5.59 7.91
CA GLN A 186 9.32 5.50 7.02
C GLN A 186 8.92 5.54 5.53
N ILE A 187 7.85 4.85 5.15
CA ILE A 187 7.33 4.88 3.78
C ILE A 187 6.97 6.32 3.37
N TYR A 188 6.33 7.10 4.24
CA TYR A 188 6.07 8.51 3.95
C TYR A 188 7.36 9.35 3.89
N LYS A 189 8.37 9.04 4.71
CA LYS A 189 9.66 9.76 4.73
C LYS A 189 10.48 9.52 3.47
N THR A 190 10.35 8.37 2.86
CA THR A 190 11.19 7.87 1.77
C THR A 190 10.52 7.94 0.40
N LEU A 191 9.56 8.87 0.22
CA LEU A 191 8.82 9.05 -1.04
C LEU A 191 9.73 8.91 -2.27
N PRO A 192 9.33 8.15 -3.30
CA PRO A 192 10.15 7.95 -4.47
C PRO A 192 10.26 9.21 -5.29
N HIS A 193 11.43 9.40 -5.87
CA HIS A 193 11.67 10.33 -6.96
C HIS A 193 11.87 9.58 -8.28
N VAL A 194 11.26 8.41 -8.39
CA VAL A 194 11.35 7.62 -9.62
C VAL A 194 10.60 8.35 -10.72
N LYS A 195 11.32 8.69 -11.78
CA LYS A 195 10.71 9.16 -13.02
C LYS A 195 9.82 8.06 -13.57
N MET A 196 8.52 8.29 -13.56
CA MET A 196 7.53 7.42 -14.17
C MET A 196 7.27 7.79 -15.63
N ASP A 197 8.17 8.57 -16.26
CA ASP A 197 8.13 8.98 -17.64
C ASP A 197 8.70 7.94 -18.62
N ARG A 198 9.17 6.80 -18.11
CA ARG A 198 9.55 5.68 -18.95
C ARG A 198 8.29 5.01 -19.49
N LEU A 199 8.15 4.95 -20.79
CA LEU A 199 7.13 4.15 -21.45
C LEU A 199 7.28 2.70 -20.97
N SER A 200 6.29 2.21 -20.22
CA SER A 200 6.26 0.82 -19.80
C SER A 200 6.07 -0.08 -21.02
N LYS A 201 6.85 -1.15 -21.09
CA LYS A 201 6.61 -2.23 -22.06
C LYS A 201 5.36 -3.05 -21.68
N VAL A 202 4.92 -2.92 -20.43
CA VAL A 202 3.74 -3.60 -19.88
C VAL A 202 2.54 -2.65 -20.00
N PRO A 203 1.40 -3.09 -20.52
CA PRO A 203 0.16 -2.29 -20.52
C PRO A 203 -0.19 -1.80 -19.11
N CYS A 204 -0.47 -0.49 -18.99
CA CYS A 204 -0.79 0.11 -17.69
C CYS A 204 -2.12 0.87 -17.76
N GLY A 205 -2.92 0.74 -16.71
CA GLY A 205 -4.15 1.47 -16.49
C GLY A 205 -4.12 2.25 -15.17
N LEU A 206 -4.72 3.45 -15.15
CA LEU A 206 -4.90 4.26 -13.96
C LEU A 206 -6.39 4.49 -13.69
N VAL A 207 -6.82 4.16 -12.49
CA VAL A 207 -8.18 4.42 -11.99
C VAL A 207 -8.06 5.35 -10.77
N TYR A 208 -8.83 6.43 -10.76
CA TYR A 208 -8.89 7.38 -9.64
C TYR A 208 -10.32 7.83 -9.40
N GLY A 209 -10.60 8.28 -8.16
CA GLY A 209 -11.90 8.81 -7.79
C GLY A 209 -12.18 10.15 -8.49
N GLN A 210 -13.42 10.37 -8.91
CA GLN A 210 -13.91 11.67 -9.38
C GLN A 210 -14.41 12.44 -8.15
N TYR A 211 -13.81 13.61 -7.87
CA TYR A 211 -14.22 14.52 -6.80
C TYR A 211 -15.13 15.61 -7.32
#